data_b9ff8f3e94305fad65c5a9bf90ab3f3b
#
_entry.id   b9ff8f3e94305fad65c5a9bf90ab3f3b
#
_cell.length_a   1.000
_cell.length_b   1.000
_cell.length_c   1.000
_cell.angle_alpha   90.00
_cell.angle_beta   90.00
_cell.angle_gamma   90.00
#
_symmetry.space_group_name_H-M   'P 1'
#
loop_
_entity.id
_entity.type
_entity.pdbx_description
1 polymer ?
#
loop_
_entity_poly.entity_id
_entity_poly.type
_entity_poly.pdbx_seq_one_letter_code
_entity_poly.pdbx_strand_id
1 'polypeptide(L)'
;MARWRNFLIPFSLAAGAAAFLTAWWIQRGRANRSALASNTEALTWQALRQLDVAAEARFIAVNGLELHTIVAGPLDGPLAVLLHGFPECWYAWRKQIKPLVEAGYRVVVPDQRGYNLSDKPRGIHNYRLEALSADVVELIRSLGHEKAIVVGHDLGGMVSWHLAMHHPQVVEKLIVMNAPYPAAFLRELRSNPAQRRKSWYMGFFQLPIVPEELFGHDPIESARRIFRQNTINQDAFSSFDLHVMATALAQPNALTSMLNWYRAAARGRSALENLRPIEQPTLLMWAEDDAVLGRSLTYGLEPWFSNLKIHTIPHCGHWMQNEAPREVNEELLAFLKMA
;
A
#
# COMPACT_ATOMS: atom_id res chain seq x y z
N MET A 1 44.83 19.03 -42.55
CA MET A 1 43.43 18.92 -42.08
C MET A 1 42.84 17.51 -42.29
N ALA A 2 43.42 16.47 -41.71
CA ALA A 2 42.99 15.09 -41.96
C ALA A 2 43.08 14.13 -40.79
N ARG A 3 42.92 14.60 -39.52
CA ARG A 3 43.04 13.75 -38.34
C ARG A 3 41.81 13.69 -37.41
N TRP A 4 40.70 14.38 -37.79
CA TRP A 4 39.49 14.43 -36.93
C TRP A 4 38.33 13.54 -37.39
N ARG A 5 38.41 12.94 -38.59
CA ARG A 5 37.30 12.12 -39.14
C ARG A 5 37.20 10.73 -38.52
N ASN A 6 38.25 10.18 -37.94
CA ASN A 6 38.28 8.80 -37.42
C ASN A 6 37.81 8.66 -35.94
N PHE A 7 37.61 9.78 -35.21
CA PHE A 7 37.13 9.74 -33.83
C PHE A 7 35.60 9.85 -33.67
N LEU A 8 34.89 10.31 -34.71
CA LEU A 8 33.44 10.48 -34.64
C LEU A 8 32.67 9.18 -34.94
N ILE A 9 33.24 8.25 -35.72
CA ILE A 9 32.57 6.99 -36.09
C ILE A 9 32.41 6.03 -34.88
N PRO A 10 33.42 5.81 -34.00
CA PRO A 10 33.24 4.94 -32.85
C PRO A 10 32.27 5.55 -31.79
N PHE A 11 32.18 6.87 -31.69
CA PHE A 11 31.29 7.53 -30.74
C PHE A 11 29.82 7.45 -31.19
N SER A 12 29.54 7.56 -32.47
CA SER A 12 28.18 7.40 -33.03
C SER A 12 27.69 5.96 -33.01
N LEU A 13 28.57 4.98 -33.18
CA LEU A 13 28.25 3.56 -33.06
C LEU A 13 27.99 3.17 -31.61
N ALA A 14 28.79 3.66 -30.67
CA ALA A 14 28.60 3.43 -29.24
C ALA A 14 27.29 4.07 -28.74
N ALA A 15 26.98 5.30 -29.17
CA ALA A 15 25.72 5.98 -28.84
C ALA A 15 24.52 5.26 -29.45
N GLY A 16 24.63 4.79 -30.70
CA GLY A 16 23.59 4.00 -31.37
C GLY A 16 23.35 2.65 -30.67
N ALA A 17 24.42 1.95 -30.29
CA ALA A 17 24.32 0.71 -29.54
C ALA A 17 23.70 0.91 -28.15
N ALA A 18 24.08 1.97 -27.42
CA ALA A 18 23.48 2.31 -26.13
C ALA A 18 22.00 2.66 -26.27
N ALA A 19 21.61 3.44 -27.27
CA ALA A 19 20.20 3.76 -27.55
C ALA A 19 19.40 2.50 -27.92
N PHE A 20 19.96 1.61 -28.73
CA PHE A 20 19.32 0.34 -29.10
C PHE A 20 19.14 -0.57 -27.88
N LEU A 21 20.17 -0.72 -27.05
CA LEU A 21 20.10 -1.52 -25.82
C LEU A 21 19.07 -0.96 -24.83
N THR A 22 19.01 0.36 -24.70
CA THR A 22 18.01 1.02 -23.85
C THR A 22 16.60 0.79 -24.36
N ALA A 23 16.38 0.98 -25.67
CA ALA A 23 15.06 0.73 -26.30
C ALA A 23 14.64 -0.74 -26.17
N TRP A 24 15.56 -1.68 -26.42
CA TRP A 24 15.33 -3.10 -26.28
C TRP A 24 14.99 -3.47 -24.81
N TRP A 25 15.74 -2.90 -23.86
CA TRP A 25 15.50 -3.11 -22.42
C TRP A 25 14.11 -2.64 -22.01
N ILE A 26 13.70 -1.44 -22.44
CA ILE A 26 12.36 -0.89 -22.17
C ILE A 26 11.27 -1.75 -22.82
N GLN A 27 11.44 -2.18 -24.07
CA GLN A 27 10.47 -3.03 -24.75
C GLN A 27 10.31 -4.39 -24.08
N ARG A 28 11.42 -5.01 -23.62
CA ARG A 28 11.39 -6.27 -22.90
C ARG A 28 10.64 -6.14 -21.57
N GLY A 29 10.89 -5.06 -20.82
CA GLY A 29 10.15 -4.78 -19.59
C GLY A 29 8.65 -4.61 -19.83
N ARG A 30 8.25 -3.92 -20.91
CA ARG A 30 6.83 -3.77 -21.30
C ARG A 30 6.18 -5.12 -21.63
N ALA A 31 6.87 -5.96 -22.39
CA ALA A 31 6.38 -7.30 -22.72
C ALA A 31 6.19 -8.17 -21.49
N ASN A 32 7.14 -8.14 -20.55
CA ASN A 32 7.04 -8.87 -19.28
C ASN A 32 5.83 -8.42 -18.47
N ARG A 33 5.61 -7.10 -18.33
CA ARG A 33 4.43 -6.55 -17.64
C ARG A 33 3.13 -7.00 -18.29
N SER A 34 3.03 -6.90 -19.62
CA SER A 34 1.83 -7.29 -20.35
C SER A 34 1.50 -8.77 -20.19
N ALA A 35 2.50 -9.63 -20.24
CA ALA A 35 2.33 -11.09 -20.06
C ALA A 35 1.85 -11.43 -18.64
N LEU A 36 2.36 -10.75 -17.60
CA LEU A 36 1.89 -10.94 -16.23
C LEU A 36 0.46 -10.42 -16.05
N ALA A 37 0.18 -9.21 -16.53
CA ALA A 37 -1.12 -8.57 -16.39
C ALA A 37 -2.26 -9.36 -17.06
N SER A 38 -2.00 -10.09 -18.13
CA SER A 38 -3.02 -10.89 -18.84
C SER A 38 -3.60 -12.05 -18.01
N ASN A 39 -2.93 -12.47 -16.96
CA ASN A 39 -3.34 -13.61 -16.13
C ASN A 39 -4.03 -13.18 -14.80
N THR A 40 -4.26 -11.88 -14.59
CA THR A 40 -4.70 -11.34 -13.30
C THR A 40 -6.03 -11.91 -12.83
N GLU A 41 -7.01 -12.07 -13.70
CA GLU A 41 -8.32 -12.60 -13.34
C GLU A 41 -8.23 -14.06 -12.85
N ALA A 42 -7.57 -14.91 -13.60
CA ALA A 42 -7.35 -16.32 -13.23
C ALA A 42 -6.59 -16.43 -11.90
N LEU A 43 -5.60 -15.57 -11.70
CA LEU A 43 -4.81 -15.53 -10.49
C LEU A 43 -5.62 -15.02 -9.29
N THR A 44 -6.49 -14.03 -9.49
CA THR A 44 -7.45 -13.57 -8.47
C THR A 44 -8.37 -14.71 -8.03
N TRP A 45 -8.95 -15.44 -8.97
CA TRP A 45 -9.79 -16.61 -8.66
C TRP A 45 -9.03 -17.70 -7.91
N GLN A 46 -7.78 -17.95 -8.27
CA GLN A 46 -6.93 -18.90 -7.54
C GLN A 46 -6.63 -18.41 -6.12
N ALA A 47 -6.33 -17.14 -5.95
CA ALA A 47 -6.06 -16.53 -4.67
C ALA A 47 -7.29 -16.54 -3.75
N LEU A 48 -8.49 -16.24 -4.29
CA LEU A 48 -9.75 -16.29 -3.54
C LEU A 48 -10.03 -17.68 -2.97
N ARG A 49 -9.76 -18.75 -3.76
CA ARG A 49 -9.93 -20.13 -3.28
C ARG A 49 -9.01 -20.50 -2.11
N GLN A 50 -7.87 -19.81 -1.95
CA GLN A 50 -6.94 -20.05 -0.84
C GLN A 50 -7.37 -19.36 0.46
N LEU A 51 -8.37 -18.46 0.43
CA LEU A 51 -8.86 -17.80 1.64
C LEU A 51 -9.59 -18.75 2.60
N ASP A 52 -10.05 -19.92 2.10
CA ASP A 52 -10.83 -20.90 2.87
C ASP A 52 -12.06 -20.25 3.58
N VAL A 53 -12.67 -19.31 2.89
CA VAL A 53 -13.90 -18.60 3.26
C VAL A 53 -14.60 -18.11 2.00
N ALA A 54 -15.92 -18.03 2.03
CA ALA A 54 -16.69 -17.48 0.91
C ALA A 54 -16.33 -16.01 0.71
N ALA A 55 -15.74 -15.71 -0.44
CA ALA A 55 -15.34 -14.37 -0.83
C ALA A 55 -15.57 -14.16 -2.33
N GLU A 56 -15.88 -12.94 -2.71
CA GLU A 56 -16.13 -12.57 -4.10
C GLU A 56 -15.36 -11.30 -4.47
N ALA A 57 -14.97 -11.23 -5.74
CA ALA A 57 -14.40 -10.01 -6.32
C ALA A 57 -15.52 -9.20 -6.99
N ARG A 58 -15.61 -7.91 -6.67
CA ARG A 58 -16.58 -6.97 -7.24
C ARG A 58 -15.88 -5.70 -7.69
N PHE A 59 -16.44 -5.03 -8.68
CA PHE A 59 -16.13 -3.65 -8.98
C PHE A 59 -17.19 -2.77 -8.33
N ILE A 60 -16.76 -1.83 -7.49
CA ILE A 60 -17.63 -0.93 -6.75
C ILE A 60 -17.36 0.50 -7.20
N ALA A 61 -18.41 1.17 -7.68
CA ALA A 61 -18.32 2.55 -8.11
C ALA A 61 -18.20 3.51 -6.92
N VAL A 62 -17.13 4.32 -6.90
CA VAL A 62 -16.87 5.34 -5.88
C VAL A 62 -16.29 6.60 -6.56
N ASN A 63 -16.86 7.77 -6.32
CA ASN A 63 -16.34 9.06 -6.82
C ASN A 63 -15.98 9.07 -8.33
N GLY A 64 -16.80 8.40 -9.15
CA GLY A 64 -16.59 8.29 -10.58
C GLY A 64 -15.48 7.32 -11.01
N LEU A 65 -15.01 6.46 -10.13
CA LEU A 65 -14.04 5.39 -10.37
C LEU A 65 -14.67 4.04 -10.02
N GLU A 66 -14.11 2.98 -10.59
CA GLU A 66 -14.39 1.60 -10.18
C GLU A 66 -13.24 1.04 -9.37
N LEU A 67 -13.52 0.62 -8.12
CA LEU A 67 -12.56 -0.08 -7.28
C LEU A 67 -12.81 -1.58 -7.34
N HIS A 68 -11.82 -2.33 -7.78
CA HIS A 68 -11.79 -3.78 -7.61
C HIS A 68 -11.69 -4.09 -6.11
N THR A 69 -12.64 -4.86 -5.59
CA THR A 69 -12.82 -5.01 -4.15
C THR A 69 -13.17 -6.45 -3.83
N ILE A 70 -12.47 -7.04 -2.86
CA ILE A 70 -12.84 -8.34 -2.32
C ILE A 70 -13.81 -8.13 -1.17
N VAL A 71 -14.90 -8.87 -1.20
CA VAL A 71 -15.96 -8.85 -0.19
C VAL A 71 -16.17 -10.25 0.37
N ALA A 72 -16.20 -10.36 1.69
CA ALA A 72 -16.39 -11.63 2.40
C ALA A 72 -17.23 -11.42 3.67
N GLY A 73 -17.83 -12.50 4.19
CA GLY A 73 -18.59 -12.47 5.44
C GLY A 73 -20.06 -12.07 5.27
N PRO A 74 -20.82 -12.04 6.39
CA PRO A 74 -22.27 -11.83 6.38
C PRO A 74 -22.62 -10.41 5.91
N LEU A 75 -23.77 -10.29 5.20
CA LEU A 75 -24.22 -9.00 4.65
C LEU A 75 -24.57 -7.98 5.72
N ASP A 76 -25.09 -8.45 6.84
CA ASP A 76 -25.56 -7.68 7.99
C ASP A 76 -24.49 -7.55 9.11
N GLY A 77 -23.30 -8.10 8.90
CA GLY A 77 -22.19 -8.00 9.86
C GLY A 77 -21.63 -6.57 9.94
N PRO A 78 -21.04 -6.20 11.09
CA PRO A 78 -20.34 -4.93 11.19
C PRO A 78 -19.22 -4.83 10.13
N LEU A 79 -19.14 -3.68 9.47
CA LEU A 79 -18.25 -3.49 8.33
C LEU A 79 -16.79 -3.29 8.78
N ALA A 80 -15.87 -4.07 8.23
CA ALA A 80 -14.40 -3.88 8.36
C ALA A 80 -13.80 -3.61 6.98
N VAL A 81 -13.21 -2.43 6.79
CA VAL A 81 -12.51 -2.02 5.56
C VAL A 81 -11.01 -2.10 5.78
N LEU A 82 -10.31 -2.89 4.95
CA LEU A 82 -8.88 -3.15 5.06
C LEU A 82 -8.13 -2.49 3.91
N LEU A 83 -7.27 -1.53 4.24
CA LEU A 83 -6.54 -0.68 3.29
C LEU A 83 -5.05 -1.08 3.24
N HIS A 84 -4.61 -1.62 2.12
CA HIS A 84 -3.24 -2.07 1.89
C HIS A 84 -2.26 -0.91 1.65
N GLY A 85 -0.96 -1.19 1.73
CA GLY A 85 0.11 -0.24 1.45
C GLY A 85 0.76 -0.37 0.08
N PHE A 86 1.96 0.20 -0.05
CA PHE A 86 2.78 0.14 -1.26
C PHE A 86 3.84 -0.97 -1.15
N PRO A 87 4.05 -1.78 -2.15
CA PRO A 87 3.32 -1.90 -3.42
C PRO A 87 2.38 -3.12 -3.41
N GLU A 88 1.49 -3.16 -2.46
CA GLU A 88 0.57 -4.26 -2.23
C GLU A 88 -0.71 -4.17 -3.10
N CYS A 89 -1.64 -5.08 -2.85
CA CYS A 89 -3.01 -5.11 -3.34
C CYS A 89 -3.89 -5.76 -2.27
N TRP A 90 -5.16 -6.00 -2.55
CA TRP A 90 -6.09 -6.67 -1.64
C TRP A 90 -5.50 -7.94 -0.97
N TYR A 91 -4.65 -8.67 -1.68
CA TYR A 91 -4.05 -9.93 -1.24
C TYR A 91 -3.12 -9.80 -0.03
N ALA A 92 -2.68 -8.61 0.29
CA ALA A 92 -1.95 -8.31 1.51
C ALA A 92 -2.69 -8.79 2.77
N TRP A 93 -4.02 -8.77 2.72
CA TRP A 93 -4.91 -9.08 3.82
C TRP A 93 -5.41 -10.53 3.85
N ARG A 94 -4.89 -11.42 2.99
CA ARG A 94 -5.35 -12.81 2.84
C ARG A 94 -5.39 -13.60 4.14
N LYS A 95 -4.50 -13.28 5.08
CA LYS A 95 -4.41 -13.97 6.39
C LYS A 95 -5.32 -13.33 7.48
N GLN A 96 -5.92 -12.16 7.22
CA GLN A 96 -6.84 -11.44 8.12
C GLN A 96 -8.30 -11.63 7.74
N ILE A 97 -8.59 -11.88 6.45
CA ILE A 97 -9.97 -12.01 5.95
C ILE A 97 -10.73 -13.11 6.70
N LYS A 98 -10.23 -14.34 6.71
CA LYS A 98 -10.91 -15.47 7.33
C LYS A 98 -11.17 -15.27 8.82
N PRO A 99 -10.19 -14.88 9.67
CA PRO A 99 -10.44 -14.64 11.10
C PRO A 99 -11.51 -13.57 11.37
N LEU A 100 -11.55 -12.51 10.57
CA LEU A 100 -12.57 -11.46 10.70
C LEU A 100 -13.95 -11.97 10.29
N VAL A 101 -14.06 -12.73 9.21
CA VAL A 101 -15.32 -13.34 8.76
C VAL A 101 -15.84 -14.33 9.81
N GLU A 102 -14.98 -15.18 10.36
CA GLU A 102 -15.34 -16.13 11.43
C GLU A 102 -15.76 -15.41 12.73
N ALA A 103 -15.27 -14.20 12.96
CA ALA A 103 -15.72 -13.33 14.04
C ALA A 103 -17.02 -12.56 13.74
N GLY A 104 -17.64 -12.78 12.57
CA GLY A 104 -18.93 -12.20 12.18
C GLY A 104 -18.85 -10.87 11.44
N TYR A 105 -17.69 -10.40 11.06
CA TYR A 105 -17.51 -9.14 10.33
C TYR A 105 -17.79 -9.32 8.83
N ARG A 106 -18.40 -8.29 8.24
CA ARG A 106 -18.38 -8.10 6.80
C ARG A 106 -17.05 -7.44 6.42
N VAL A 107 -16.20 -8.19 5.73
CA VAL A 107 -14.84 -7.76 5.37
C VAL A 107 -14.82 -7.24 3.95
N VAL A 108 -14.28 -6.04 3.75
CA VAL A 108 -14.17 -5.36 2.46
C VAL A 108 -12.74 -4.90 2.25
N VAL A 109 -12.13 -5.39 1.18
CA VAL A 109 -10.72 -5.16 0.89
C VAL A 109 -10.57 -4.60 -0.52
N PRO A 110 -10.59 -3.27 -0.69
CA PRO A 110 -10.39 -2.67 -2.00
C PRO A 110 -8.93 -2.73 -2.44
N ASP A 111 -8.70 -2.95 -3.72
CA ASP A 111 -7.52 -2.39 -4.36
C ASP A 111 -7.72 -0.89 -4.41
N GLN A 112 -6.92 -0.14 -3.69
CA GLN A 112 -7.10 1.30 -3.59
C GLN A 112 -6.85 1.98 -4.95
N ARG A 113 -7.35 3.20 -5.13
CA ARG A 113 -7.16 4.00 -6.34
C ARG A 113 -5.72 3.92 -6.87
N GLY A 114 -5.56 3.51 -8.11
CA GLY A 114 -4.25 3.40 -8.75
C GLY A 114 -3.56 2.04 -8.62
N TYR A 115 -4.14 1.11 -7.87
CA TYR A 115 -3.56 -0.21 -7.62
C TYR A 115 -4.29 -1.31 -8.39
N ASN A 116 -3.56 -2.36 -8.73
CA ASN A 116 -4.03 -3.62 -9.31
C ASN A 116 -5.10 -3.41 -10.40
N LEU A 117 -6.32 -3.91 -10.21
CA LEU A 117 -7.43 -3.83 -11.16
C LEU A 117 -8.29 -2.57 -11.00
N SER A 118 -8.13 -1.80 -9.92
CA SER A 118 -8.86 -0.55 -9.72
C SER A 118 -8.45 0.53 -10.72
N ASP A 119 -9.33 1.49 -10.94
CA ASP A 119 -9.09 2.63 -11.81
C ASP A 119 -7.85 3.43 -11.43
N LYS A 120 -7.17 3.94 -12.48
CA LYS A 120 -5.89 4.64 -12.38
C LYS A 120 -5.97 6.01 -13.08
N PRO A 121 -6.65 6.99 -12.46
CA PRO A 121 -6.80 8.31 -13.04
C PRO A 121 -5.45 8.98 -13.28
N ARG A 122 -5.32 9.67 -14.42
CA ARG A 122 -4.08 10.36 -14.78
C ARG A 122 -3.88 11.62 -13.93
N GLY A 123 -2.63 11.96 -13.67
CA GLY A 123 -2.24 13.18 -12.96
C GLY A 123 -2.08 12.99 -11.45
N ILE A 124 -1.04 13.61 -10.92
CA ILE A 124 -0.60 13.48 -9.53
C ILE A 124 -1.69 13.98 -8.55
N HIS A 125 -2.45 15.02 -8.92
CA HIS A 125 -3.46 15.63 -8.06
C HIS A 125 -4.60 14.66 -7.66
N ASN A 126 -4.85 13.61 -8.47
CA ASN A 126 -5.86 12.59 -8.18
C ASN A 126 -5.46 11.64 -7.03
N TYR A 127 -4.23 11.74 -6.54
CA TYR A 127 -3.67 10.86 -5.50
C TYR A 127 -3.40 11.61 -4.18
N ARG A 128 -4.05 12.75 -3.97
CA ARG A 128 -4.01 13.46 -2.68
C ARG A 128 -4.81 12.71 -1.63
N LEU A 129 -4.43 12.82 -0.37
CA LEU A 129 -5.10 12.12 0.74
C LEU A 129 -6.59 12.43 0.83
N GLU A 130 -7.01 13.65 0.47
CA GLU A 130 -8.41 14.04 0.43
C GLU A 130 -9.22 13.19 -0.57
N ALA A 131 -8.65 12.93 -1.75
CA ALA A 131 -9.31 12.11 -2.75
C ALA A 131 -9.32 10.62 -2.36
N LEU A 132 -8.22 10.14 -1.76
CA LEU A 132 -8.08 8.76 -1.32
C LEU A 132 -9.02 8.43 -0.15
N SER A 133 -9.12 9.33 0.84
CA SER A 133 -10.06 9.16 1.95
C SER A 133 -11.52 9.31 1.52
N ALA A 134 -11.82 10.20 0.55
CA ALA A 134 -13.16 10.32 -0.01
C ALA A 134 -13.62 9.02 -0.70
N ASP A 135 -12.71 8.28 -1.35
CA ASP A 135 -13.04 6.97 -1.91
C ASP A 135 -13.48 5.98 -0.83
N VAL A 136 -12.80 5.97 0.32
CA VAL A 136 -13.16 5.09 1.45
C VAL A 136 -14.52 5.50 2.04
N VAL A 137 -14.79 6.81 2.18
CA VAL A 137 -16.10 7.30 2.63
C VAL A 137 -17.21 6.82 1.70
N GLU A 138 -17.01 6.97 0.40
CA GLU A 138 -18.02 6.57 -0.59
C GLU A 138 -18.15 5.05 -0.66
N LEU A 139 -17.07 4.29 -0.53
CA LEU A 139 -17.10 2.83 -0.46
C LEU A 139 -17.95 2.35 0.73
N ILE A 140 -17.76 2.93 1.92
CA ILE A 140 -18.56 2.59 3.12
C ILE A 140 -20.05 2.86 2.86
N ARG A 141 -20.39 4.01 2.27
CA ARG A 141 -21.76 4.42 1.98
C ARG A 141 -22.41 3.58 0.89
N SER A 142 -21.67 3.26 -0.18
CA SER A 142 -22.17 2.44 -1.29
C SER A 142 -22.54 1.01 -0.86
N LEU A 143 -21.94 0.55 0.25
CA LEU A 143 -22.25 -0.73 0.87
C LEU A 143 -23.40 -0.66 1.87
N GLY A 144 -24.04 0.50 2.05
CA GLY A 144 -25.18 0.71 2.95
C GLY A 144 -24.81 0.92 4.42
N HIS A 145 -23.54 1.22 4.73
CA HIS A 145 -23.09 1.45 6.10
C HIS A 145 -22.81 2.94 6.36
N GLU A 146 -23.11 3.39 7.58
CA GLU A 146 -22.78 4.74 8.03
C GLU A 146 -21.34 4.83 8.58
N LYS A 147 -20.87 3.73 9.22
CA LYS A 147 -19.55 3.62 9.86
C LYS A 147 -18.90 2.28 9.53
N ALA A 148 -17.61 2.25 9.63
CA ALA A 148 -16.82 1.03 9.51
C ALA A 148 -15.67 1.01 10.51
N ILE A 149 -15.23 -0.20 10.84
CA ILE A 149 -13.90 -0.44 11.38
C ILE A 149 -12.93 -0.26 10.22
N VAL A 150 -11.93 0.59 10.41
CA VAL A 150 -10.92 0.87 9.38
C VAL A 150 -9.59 0.30 9.81
N VAL A 151 -9.02 -0.57 8.98
CA VAL A 151 -7.71 -1.19 9.20
C VAL A 151 -6.79 -0.77 8.07
N GLY A 152 -5.66 -0.14 8.37
CA GLY A 152 -4.74 0.33 7.34
C GLY A 152 -3.29 -0.05 7.62
N HIS A 153 -2.57 -0.45 6.58
CA HIS A 153 -1.14 -0.72 6.62
C HIS A 153 -0.39 0.24 5.71
N ASP A 154 0.79 0.73 6.12
CA ASP A 154 1.67 1.61 5.34
C ASP A 154 0.92 2.81 4.73
N LEU A 155 0.86 2.98 3.39
CA LEU A 155 0.09 4.04 2.75
C LEU A 155 -1.42 3.94 3.02
N GLY A 156 -1.97 2.73 3.16
CA GLY A 156 -3.35 2.52 3.63
C GLY A 156 -3.56 3.04 5.04
N GLY A 157 -2.55 2.93 5.91
CA GLY A 157 -2.55 3.55 7.23
C GLY A 157 -2.54 5.08 7.17
N MET A 158 -1.83 5.68 6.21
CA MET A 158 -1.87 7.14 5.99
C MET A 158 -3.26 7.61 5.58
N VAL A 159 -3.96 6.86 4.72
CA VAL A 159 -5.37 7.12 4.36
C VAL A 159 -6.26 6.98 5.59
N SER A 160 -6.03 5.95 6.41
CA SER A 160 -6.79 5.69 7.64
C SER A 160 -6.64 6.81 8.66
N TRP A 161 -5.43 7.35 8.85
CA TRP A 161 -5.21 8.53 9.68
C TRP A 161 -5.97 9.75 9.16
N HIS A 162 -5.86 10.02 7.86
CA HIS A 162 -6.57 11.14 7.24
C HIS A 162 -8.09 10.99 7.36
N LEU A 163 -8.61 9.79 7.16
CA LEU A 163 -10.04 9.48 7.31
C LEU A 163 -10.52 9.76 8.73
N ALA A 164 -9.81 9.27 9.75
CA ALA A 164 -10.19 9.48 11.15
C ALA A 164 -10.12 10.97 11.56
N MET A 165 -9.15 11.72 11.05
CA MET A 165 -9.03 13.16 11.33
C MET A 165 -10.09 14.03 10.65
N HIS A 166 -10.48 13.69 9.41
CA HIS A 166 -11.31 14.57 8.56
C HIS A 166 -12.72 14.05 8.32
N HIS A 167 -12.94 12.76 8.52
CA HIS A 167 -14.24 12.08 8.39
C HIS A 167 -14.54 11.18 9.60
N PRO A 168 -14.40 11.71 10.85
CA PRO A 168 -14.52 10.90 12.07
C PRO A 168 -15.87 10.18 12.19
N GLN A 169 -16.92 10.73 11.58
CA GLN A 169 -18.26 10.17 11.60
C GLN A 169 -18.40 8.82 10.88
N VAL A 170 -17.49 8.48 9.98
CA VAL A 170 -17.52 7.19 9.26
C VAL A 170 -16.59 6.14 9.85
N VAL A 171 -15.80 6.48 10.88
CA VAL A 171 -14.87 5.57 11.54
C VAL A 171 -15.42 5.17 12.91
N GLU A 172 -15.67 3.88 13.09
CA GLU A 172 -16.09 3.32 14.37
C GLU A 172 -14.90 3.02 15.27
N LYS A 173 -13.96 2.24 14.77
CA LYS A 173 -12.67 1.92 15.39
C LYS A 173 -11.57 2.02 14.33
N LEU A 174 -10.39 2.39 14.75
CA LEU A 174 -9.25 2.57 13.87
C LEU A 174 -8.12 1.62 14.25
N ILE A 175 -7.63 0.84 13.30
CA ILE A 175 -6.45 0.00 13.47
C ILE A 175 -5.42 0.39 12.40
N VAL A 176 -4.21 0.74 12.83
CA VAL A 176 -3.14 1.12 11.92
C VAL A 176 -1.91 0.27 12.18
N MET A 177 -1.32 -0.25 11.12
CA MET A 177 -0.16 -1.13 11.14
C MET A 177 1.00 -0.49 10.39
N ASN A 178 2.14 -0.36 11.03
CA ASN A 178 3.38 0.21 10.44
C ASN A 178 3.12 1.42 9.54
N ALA A 179 2.37 2.40 10.07
CA ALA A 179 2.18 3.69 9.44
C ALA A 179 2.23 4.79 10.50
N PRO A 180 3.17 5.74 10.40
CA PRO A 180 3.34 6.75 11.41
C PRO A 180 2.20 7.77 11.37
N TYR A 181 1.78 8.23 12.54
CA TYR A 181 0.95 9.44 12.61
C TYR A 181 1.73 10.63 12.03
N PRO A 182 1.12 11.49 11.20
CA PRO A 182 1.85 12.50 10.43
C PRO A 182 2.72 13.45 11.28
N ALA A 183 2.27 13.84 12.47
CA ALA A 183 3.07 14.69 13.36
C ALA A 183 4.38 14.00 13.81
N ALA A 184 4.30 12.73 14.17
CA ALA A 184 5.48 11.94 14.55
C ALA A 184 6.44 11.77 13.38
N PHE A 185 5.92 11.49 12.18
CA PHE A 185 6.73 11.35 10.98
C PHE A 185 7.50 12.63 10.65
N LEU A 186 6.84 13.78 10.70
CA LEU A 186 7.49 15.09 10.50
C LEU A 186 8.56 15.38 11.55
N ARG A 187 8.27 15.10 12.82
CA ARG A 187 9.23 15.24 13.90
C ARG A 187 10.48 14.42 13.62
N GLU A 188 10.32 13.13 13.31
CA GLU A 188 11.43 12.22 13.07
C GLU A 188 12.21 12.58 11.80
N LEU A 189 11.55 13.01 10.74
CA LEU A 189 12.25 13.49 9.54
C LEU A 189 13.10 14.73 9.82
N ARG A 190 12.71 15.59 10.77
CA ARG A 190 13.46 16.80 11.14
C ARG A 190 14.62 16.48 12.09
N SER A 191 14.39 15.65 13.08
CA SER A 191 15.31 15.46 14.22
C SER A 191 16.11 14.15 14.18
N ASN A 192 15.67 13.12 13.44
CA ASN A 192 16.29 11.78 13.45
C ASN A 192 16.99 11.45 12.12
N PRO A 193 18.35 11.50 12.09
CA PRO A 193 19.12 11.14 10.87
C PRO A 193 18.93 9.69 10.43
N ALA A 194 18.63 8.76 11.37
CA ALA A 194 18.40 7.36 11.03
C ALA A 194 17.08 7.21 10.26
N GLN A 195 15.99 7.88 10.70
CA GLN A 195 14.73 7.86 9.97
C GLN A 195 14.84 8.54 8.61
N ARG A 196 15.59 9.65 8.50
CA ARG A 196 15.85 10.27 7.18
C ARG A 196 16.53 9.32 6.21
N ARG A 197 17.53 8.56 6.69
CA ARG A 197 18.18 7.54 5.85
C ARG A 197 17.23 6.43 5.43
N LYS A 198 16.39 5.93 6.33
CA LYS A 198 15.35 4.94 6.00
C LYS A 198 14.36 5.46 4.96
N SER A 199 14.03 6.76 4.98
CA SER A 199 13.06 7.41 4.09
C SER A 199 13.64 7.91 2.75
N TRP A 200 14.87 7.55 2.39
CA TRP A 200 15.56 8.00 1.16
C TRP A 200 14.75 7.74 -0.12
N TYR A 201 14.03 6.63 -0.16
CA TYR A 201 13.22 6.20 -1.30
C TYR A 201 12.12 7.20 -1.66
N MET A 202 11.61 7.97 -0.70
CA MET A 202 10.60 9.00 -0.95
C MET A 202 11.13 10.09 -1.90
N GLY A 203 12.41 10.44 -1.78
CA GLY A 203 13.10 11.32 -2.73
C GLY A 203 13.31 10.68 -4.09
N PHE A 204 13.71 9.40 -4.12
CA PHE A 204 13.88 8.64 -5.36
C PHE A 204 12.58 8.53 -6.15
N PHE A 205 11.45 8.34 -5.50
CA PHE A 205 10.13 8.25 -6.13
C PHE A 205 9.62 9.56 -6.74
N GLN A 206 10.28 10.71 -6.46
CA GLN A 206 9.97 11.97 -7.13
C GLN A 206 10.53 12.03 -8.56
N LEU A 207 11.51 11.20 -8.89
CA LEU A 207 12.08 11.15 -10.24
C LEU A 207 11.02 10.66 -11.24
N PRO A 208 10.91 11.30 -12.41
CA PRO A 208 10.01 10.80 -13.44
C PRO A 208 10.63 9.60 -14.15
N ILE A 209 9.82 8.61 -14.51
CA ILE A 209 10.15 7.46 -15.36
C ILE A 209 11.12 6.46 -14.71
N VAL A 210 12.18 6.91 -14.05
CA VAL A 210 13.27 6.05 -13.54
C VAL A 210 12.75 4.99 -12.55
N PRO A 211 11.96 5.32 -11.51
CA PRO A 211 11.41 4.31 -10.63
C PRO A 211 10.45 3.35 -11.35
N GLU A 212 9.61 3.88 -12.25
CA GLU A 212 8.67 3.06 -13.03
C GLU A 212 9.38 2.00 -13.88
N GLU A 213 10.44 2.40 -14.57
CA GLU A 213 11.19 1.45 -15.42
C GLU A 213 12.01 0.48 -14.59
N LEU A 214 12.59 0.92 -13.47
CA LEU A 214 13.37 0.05 -12.59
C LEU A 214 12.51 -1.06 -11.98
N PHE A 215 11.37 -0.72 -11.40
CA PHE A 215 10.47 -1.70 -10.78
C PHE A 215 9.64 -2.47 -11.80
N GLY A 216 9.32 -1.86 -12.94
CA GLY A 216 8.50 -2.46 -13.97
C GLY A 216 9.25 -3.35 -14.97
N HIS A 217 10.58 -3.30 -15.02
CA HIS A 217 11.35 -4.11 -15.98
C HIS A 217 11.18 -5.62 -15.72
N ASP A 218 11.30 -6.01 -14.47
CA ASP A 218 11.03 -7.37 -13.99
C ASP A 218 10.17 -7.28 -12.72
N PRO A 219 8.83 -7.31 -12.86
CA PRO A 219 7.94 -7.19 -11.70
C PRO A 219 8.09 -8.31 -10.68
N ILE A 220 8.44 -9.54 -11.12
CA ILE A 220 8.64 -10.68 -10.21
C ILE A 220 9.87 -10.46 -9.34
N GLU A 221 10.98 -10.06 -9.96
CA GLU A 221 12.20 -9.77 -9.20
C GLU A 221 12.03 -8.53 -8.31
N SER A 222 11.29 -7.53 -8.78
CA SER A 222 10.96 -6.35 -8.00
C SER A 222 10.11 -6.69 -6.78
N ALA A 223 9.06 -7.49 -6.94
CA ALA A 223 8.27 -8.00 -5.83
C ALA A 223 9.14 -8.81 -4.86
N ARG A 224 9.98 -9.74 -5.37
CA ARG A 224 10.87 -10.52 -4.53
C ARG A 224 11.80 -9.63 -3.69
N ARG A 225 12.42 -8.62 -4.29
CA ARG A 225 13.31 -7.70 -3.57
C ARG A 225 12.57 -6.89 -2.53
N ILE A 226 11.47 -6.26 -2.89
CA ILE A 226 10.72 -5.38 -1.99
C ILE A 226 10.20 -6.17 -0.80
N PHE A 227 9.53 -7.28 -1.03
CA PHE A 227 8.90 -8.05 0.05
C PHE A 227 9.93 -8.78 0.89
N ARG A 228 10.91 -9.49 0.30
CA ARG A 228 11.90 -10.25 1.08
C ARG A 228 12.93 -9.39 1.80
N GLN A 229 13.36 -8.25 1.23
CA GLN A 229 14.34 -7.38 1.90
C GLN A 229 13.81 -6.68 3.15
N ASN A 230 12.48 -6.49 3.24
CA ASN A 230 11.83 -5.85 4.37
C ASN A 230 11.11 -6.85 5.29
N THR A 231 11.45 -8.13 5.20
CA THR A 231 10.84 -9.25 5.93
C THR A 231 11.91 -9.94 6.79
N ILE A 232 11.63 -10.13 8.06
CA ILE A 232 12.46 -10.93 8.97
C ILE A 232 12.17 -12.42 8.76
N ASN A 233 10.90 -12.80 8.77
CA ASN A 233 10.47 -14.17 8.49
C ASN A 233 10.42 -14.43 6.98
N GLN A 234 11.48 -15.02 6.42
CA GLN A 234 11.62 -15.25 4.98
C GLN A 234 10.55 -16.18 4.38
N ASP A 235 9.84 -16.95 5.22
CA ASP A 235 8.76 -17.84 4.80
C ASP A 235 7.37 -17.15 4.74
N ALA A 236 7.31 -15.85 5.09
CA ALA A 236 6.08 -15.07 5.09
C ALA A 236 5.42 -14.97 3.71
N PHE A 237 6.23 -15.05 2.64
CA PHE A 237 5.78 -14.98 1.26
C PHE A 237 6.23 -16.19 0.44
N SER A 238 5.29 -16.98 0.01
CA SER A 238 5.52 -18.06 -0.96
C SER A 238 5.81 -17.49 -2.36
N SER A 239 6.24 -18.34 -3.28
CA SER A 239 6.39 -17.96 -4.69
C SER A 239 5.06 -17.54 -5.34
N PHE A 240 3.95 -18.15 -4.91
CA PHE A 240 2.61 -17.76 -5.35
C PHE A 240 2.26 -16.35 -4.85
N ASP A 241 2.50 -16.05 -3.57
CA ASP A 241 2.24 -14.71 -3.01
C ASP A 241 3.01 -13.62 -3.78
N LEU A 242 4.30 -13.87 -4.04
CA LEU A 242 5.13 -12.95 -4.82
C LEU A 242 4.63 -12.79 -6.26
N HIS A 243 4.09 -13.85 -6.86
CA HIS A 243 3.51 -13.80 -8.19
C HIS A 243 2.24 -12.94 -8.23
N VAL A 244 1.35 -13.06 -7.23
CA VAL A 244 0.16 -12.19 -7.09
C VAL A 244 0.58 -10.72 -6.98
N MET A 245 1.53 -10.41 -6.10
CA MET A 245 2.01 -9.03 -5.90
C MET A 245 2.69 -8.48 -7.17
N ALA A 246 3.50 -9.29 -7.85
CA ALA A 246 4.15 -8.92 -9.11
C ALA A 246 3.12 -8.63 -10.22
N THR A 247 2.04 -9.39 -10.27
CA THR A 247 0.97 -9.21 -11.26
C THR A 247 0.20 -7.91 -11.02
N ALA A 248 -0.03 -7.54 -9.75
CA ALA A 248 -0.61 -6.25 -9.41
C ALA A 248 0.29 -5.07 -9.81
N LEU A 249 1.62 -5.19 -9.60
CA LEU A 249 2.62 -4.21 -10.05
C LEU A 249 2.66 -4.07 -11.58
N ALA A 250 2.43 -5.17 -12.30
CA ALA A 250 2.51 -5.24 -13.75
C ALA A 250 1.30 -4.61 -14.48
N GLN A 251 0.21 -4.32 -13.76
CA GLN A 251 -0.98 -3.74 -14.37
C GLN A 251 -0.66 -2.43 -15.12
N PRO A 252 -1.34 -2.17 -16.25
CA PRO A 252 -1.13 -0.93 -17.01
C PRO A 252 -1.27 0.31 -16.11
N ASN A 253 -0.26 1.18 -16.12
CA ASN A 253 -0.16 2.40 -15.33
C ASN A 253 -0.12 2.22 -13.78
N ALA A 254 -0.11 1.01 -13.25
CA ALA A 254 -0.13 0.78 -11.79
C ALA A 254 1.07 1.43 -11.10
N LEU A 255 2.29 1.16 -11.56
CA LEU A 255 3.50 1.74 -10.96
C LEU A 255 3.48 3.27 -10.93
N THR A 256 3.14 3.92 -12.05
CA THR A 256 3.02 5.38 -12.09
C THR A 256 1.97 5.89 -11.10
N SER A 257 0.83 5.20 -11.02
CA SER A 257 -0.25 5.56 -10.10
C SER A 257 0.15 5.39 -8.64
N MET A 258 0.77 4.27 -8.29
CA MET A 258 1.30 4.00 -6.95
C MET A 258 2.35 5.06 -6.55
N LEU A 259 3.28 5.39 -7.44
CA LEU A 259 4.30 6.42 -7.20
C LEU A 259 3.70 7.83 -7.09
N ASN A 260 2.57 8.08 -7.75
CA ASN A 260 1.87 9.35 -7.65
C ASN A 260 1.30 9.61 -6.24
N TRP A 261 1.10 8.60 -5.39
CA TRP A 261 0.77 8.79 -3.99
C TRP A 261 1.90 9.53 -3.26
N TYR A 262 3.15 9.08 -3.43
CA TYR A 262 4.33 9.75 -2.87
C TYR A 262 4.57 11.13 -3.49
N ARG A 263 4.33 11.27 -4.80
CA ARG A 263 4.48 12.54 -5.52
C ARG A 263 3.42 13.55 -5.09
N ALA A 264 2.20 13.11 -4.84
CA ALA A 264 1.12 13.93 -4.33
C ALA A 264 1.39 14.37 -2.87
N ALA A 265 1.83 13.46 -2.02
CA ALA A 265 2.20 13.78 -0.64
C ALA A 265 3.32 14.82 -0.55
N ALA A 266 4.35 14.72 -1.42
CA ALA A 266 5.45 15.70 -1.46
C ALA A 266 5.02 17.09 -1.98
N ARG A 267 3.95 17.18 -2.77
CA ARG A 267 3.43 18.44 -3.34
C ARG A 267 2.25 18.99 -2.55
N GLY A 268 1.62 18.17 -1.72
CA GLY A 268 0.49 18.58 -0.89
C GLY A 268 0.97 19.22 0.41
N ARG A 269 0.46 20.42 0.73
CA ARG A 269 0.66 21.03 2.04
C ARG A 269 -0.36 20.52 3.08
N SER A 270 -1.53 20.09 2.61
CA SER A 270 -2.73 19.85 3.43
C SER A 270 -2.59 18.69 4.45
N ALA A 271 -1.89 17.62 4.12
CA ALA A 271 -1.77 16.46 5.02
C ALA A 271 -1.01 16.78 6.33
N LEU A 272 -0.27 17.88 6.37
CA LEU A 272 0.60 18.28 7.47
C LEU A 272 0.16 19.58 8.15
N GLU A 273 -0.72 20.35 7.52
CA GLU A 273 -1.16 21.66 8.01
C GLU A 273 -2.46 21.60 8.83
N ASN A 274 -3.25 20.52 8.70
CA ASN A 274 -4.56 20.36 9.34
C ASN A 274 -4.63 19.10 10.21
N LEU A 275 -3.60 18.85 11.02
CA LEU A 275 -3.63 17.74 11.96
C LEU A 275 -4.70 17.98 13.03
N ARG A 276 -5.48 16.93 13.31
CA ARG A 276 -6.55 16.96 14.30
C ARG A 276 -6.39 15.78 15.25
N PRO A 277 -6.73 15.93 16.53
CA PRO A 277 -6.84 14.80 17.43
C PRO A 277 -7.82 13.76 16.91
N ILE A 278 -7.55 12.49 17.21
CA ILE A 278 -8.39 11.34 16.88
C ILE A 278 -9.09 10.88 18.15
N GLU A 279 -10.40 10.88 18.12
CA GLU A 279 -11.25 10.51 19.26
C GLU A 279 -11.66 9.05 19.24
N GLN A 280 -11.66 8.42 18.04
CA GLN A 280 -12.03 7.02 17.89
C GLN A 280 -11.07 6.11 18.63
N PRO A 281 -11.58 5.00 19.23
CA PRO A 281 -10.70 3.97 19.76
C PRO A 281 -9.70 3.54 18.69
N THR A 282 -8.42 3.65 19.01
CA THR A 282 -7.33 3.43 18.05
C THR A 282 -6.34 2.39 18.55
N LEU A 283 -6.05 1.40 17.71
CA LEU A 283 -4.96 0.46 17.89
C LEU A 283 -3.85 0.76 16.87
N LEU A 284 -2.66 1.11 17.36
CA LEU A 284 -1.45 1.21 16.56
C LEU A 284 -0.61 -0.03 16.78
N MET A 285 -0.47 -0.85 15.75
CA MET A 285 0.41 -2.02 15.78
C MET A 285 1.73 -1.68 15.10
N TRP A 286 2.84 -2.08 15.72
CA TRP A 286 4.17 -1.71 15.23
C TRP A 286 5.15 -2.87 15.26
N ALA A 287 5.74 -3.21 14.12
CA ALA A 287 6.85 -4.17 14.01
C ALA A 287 8.16 -3.51 14.43
N GLU A 288 8.88 -4.11 15.38
CA GLU A 288 10.07 -3.50 15.97
C GLU A 288 11.26 -3.45 15.00
N ASP A 289 11.37 -4.42 14.10
CA ASP A 289 12.47 -4.56 13.15
C ASP A 289 12.11 -4.04 11.75
N ASP A 290 11.15 -3.11 11.66
CA ASP A 290 10.80 -2.47 10.41
C ASP A 290 12.00 -1.73 9.79
N ALA A 291 12.41 -2.19 8.61
CA ALA A 291 13.55 -1.62 7.89
C ALA A 291 13.27 -0.20 7.35
N VAL A 292 12.00 0.17 7.21
CA VAL A 292 11.53 1.42 6.59
C VAL A 292 11.15 2.46 7.64
N LEU A 293 10.48 2.03 8.72
CA LEU A 293 9.87 2.89 9.73
C LEU A 293 10.40 2.53 11.12
N GLY A 294 11.16 3.44 11.73
CA GLY A 294 11.75 3.22 13.06
C GLY A 294 10.72 3.29 14.18
N ARG A 295 10.95 2.53 15.26
CA ARG A 295 10.08 2.50 16.44
C ARG A 295 9.87 3.89 17.09
N SER A 296 10.82 4.83 16.97
CA SER A 296 10.68 6.20 17.49
C SER A 296 9.47 6.95 16.94
N LEU A 297 8.91 6.49 15.83
CA LEU A 297 7.66 7.01 15.24
C LEU A 297 6.40 6.73 16.09
N THR A 298 6.50 5.83 17.07
CA THR A 298 5.40 5.54 18.01
C THR A 298 5.45 6.39 19.29
N TYR A 299 6.46 7.24 19.47
CA TYR A 299 6.62 8.03 20.70
C TYR A 299 5.97 9.41 20.58
N GLY A 300 5.48 9.93 21.72
CA GLY A 300 4.92 11.28 21.83
C GLY A 300 3.63 11.46 21.03
N LEU A 301 2.79 10.42 21.01
CA LEU A 301 1.50 10.40 20.32
C LEU A 301 0.35 10.84 21.23
N GLU A 302 0.54 10.85 22.55
CA GLU A 302 -0.49 11.09 23.55
C GLU A 302 -1.33 12.36 23.29
N PRO A 303 -0.77 13.50 22.82
CA PRO A 303 -1.56 14.69 22.57
C PRO A 303 -2.55 14.57 21.40
N TRP A 304 -2.42 13.54 20.58
CA TRP A 304 -3.18 13.36 19.35
C TRP A 304 -4.31 12.35 19.45
N PHE A 305 -4.45 11.66 20.58
CA PHE A 305 -5.41 10.57 20.70
C PHE A 305 -6.12 10.62 22.05
N SER A 306 -7.43 10.45 22.03
CA SER A 306 -8.21 10.30 23.27
C SER A 306 -8.15 8.86 23.81
N ASN A 307 -8.03 7.86 22.92
CA ASN A 307 -7.97 6.44 23.29
C ASN A 307 -7.03 5.70 22.33
N LEU A 308 -5.74 5.60 22.69
CA LEU A 308 -4.71 4.93 21.90
C LEU A 308 -4.15 3.74 22.63
N LYS A 309 -4.23 2.57 22.03
CA LYS A 309 -3.46 1.39 22.41
C LYS A 309 -2.32 1.20 21.42
N ILE A 310 -1.09 1.02 21.89
CA ILE A 310 0.05 0.66 21.05
C ILE A 310 0.45 -0.77 21.38
N HIS A 311 0.53 -1.61 20.34
CA HIS A 311 1.01 -2.98 20.45
C HIS A 311 2.23 -3.16 19.55
N THR A 312 3.36 -3.61 20.13
CA THR A 312 4.60 -3.84 19.37
C THR A 312 4.85 -5.32 19.18
N ILE A 313 5.23 -5.72 17.98
CA ILE A 313 5.55 -7.10 17.63
C ILE A 313 7.07 -7.21 17.44
N PRO A 314 7.76 -7.92 18.34
CA PRO A 314 9.20 -8.14 18.23
C PRO A 314 9.52 -9.13 17.11
N HIS A 315 10.75 -9.07 16.57
CA HIS A 315 11.23 -9.95 15.51
C HIS A 315 10.31 -10.00 14.29
N CYS A 316 9.74 -8.86 13.93
CA CYS A 316 8.82 -8.69 12.82
C CYS A 316 9.25 -7.49 11.98
N GLY A 317 9.21 -7.65 10.65
CA GLY A 317 9.53 -6.61 9.68
C GLY A 317 8.29 -5.81 9.25
N HIS A 318 8.43 -5.10 8.13
CA HIS A 318 7.43 -4.16 7.65
C HIS A 318 6.06 -4.80 7.35
N TRP A 319 6.04 -6.04 6.87
CA TRP A 319 4.83 -6.74 6.40
C TRP A 319 4.19 -7.57 7.51
N MET A 320 3.96 -6.97 8.69
CA MET A 320 3.55 -7.67 9.91
C MET A 320 2.30 -8.54 9.74
N GLN A 321 1.32 -8.11 8.93
CA GLN A 321 0.10 -8.88 8.64
C GLN A 321 0.39 -10.20 7.91
N ASN A 322 1.57 -10.31 7.29
CA ASN A 322 2.05 -11.50 6.59
C ASN A 322 3.12 -12.28 7.38
N GLU A 323 3.95 -11.57 8.16
CA GLU A 323 5.07 -12.15 8.92
C GLU A 323 4.63 -12.77 10.25
N ALA A 324 3.74 -12.09 10.97
CA ALA A 324 3.22 -12.48 12.27
C ALA A 324 1.67 -12.53 12.28
N PRO A 325 1.03 -13.26 11.33
CA PRO A 325 -0.41 -13.20 11.15
C PRO A 325 -1.21 -13.66 12.38
N ARG A 326 -0.68 -14.61 13.15
CA ARG A 326 -1.34 -15.10 14.36
C ARG A 326 -1.44 -13.99 15.40
N GLU A 327 -0.33 -13.36 15.73
CA GLU A 327 -0.28 -12.29 16.72
C GLU A 327 -1.08 -11.07 16.28
N VAL A 328 -0.96 -10.69 14.99
CA VAL A 328 -1.77 -9.62 14.39
C VAL A 328 -3.26 -9.92 14.53
N ASN A 329 -3.71 -11.13 14.21
CA ASN A 329 -5.13 -11.49 14.27
C ASN A 329 -5.64 -11.56 15.71
N GLU A 330 -4.86 -12.12 16.63
CA GLU A 330 -5.19 -12.19 18.07
C GLU A 330 -5.39 -10.78 18.64
N GLU A 331 -4.46 -9.87 18.39
CA GLU A 331 -4.52 -8.49 18.89
C GLU A 331 -5.65 -7.69 18.25
N LEU A 332 -5.80 -7.82 16.92
CA LEU A 332 -6.89 -7.18 16.17
C LEU A 332 -8.26 -7.61 16.71
N LEU A 333 -8.50 -8.91 16.84
CA LEU A 333 -9.78 -9.43 17.35
C LEU A 333 -10.02 -9.10 18.82
N ALA A 334 -8.95 -9.07 19.64
CA ALA A 334 -9.06 -8.64 21.03
C ALA A 334 -9.48 -7.18 21.12
N PHE A 335 -8.88 -6.29 20.32
CA PHE A 335 -9.23 -4.88 20.27
C PHE A 335 -10.66 -4.65 19.77
N LEU A 336 -11.11 -5.40 18.78
CA LEU A 336 -12.47 -5.29 18.24
C LEU A 336 -13.56 -5.67 19.27
N LYS A 337 -13.26 -6.55 20.23
CA LYS A 337 -14.16 -6.95 21.31
C LYS A 337 -14.22 -5.96 22.48
N MET A 338 -13.27 -5.03 22.57
CA MET A 338 -13.30 -3.98 23.59
C MET A 338 -14.49 -3.05 23.33
N ALA A 339 -15.23 -2.72 24.40
CA ALA A 339 -16.39 -1.82 24.34
C ALA A 339 -15.99 -0.38 23.96
#